data_d7d04d882a0a88434aae60c4f22b3ef6
#
_entry.id   d7d04d882a0a88434aae60c4f22b3ef6
#
_cell.length_a   1.000
_cell.length_b   1.000
_cell.length_c   1.000
_cell.angle_alpha   90.00
_cell.angle_beta   90.00
_cell.angle_gamma   90.00
#
_symmetry.space_group_name_H-M   'P 1'
#
loop_
_entity.id
_entity.type
_entity.pdbx_description
1 polymer ?
#
loop_
_entity_poly.entity_id
_entity_poly.type
_entity_poly.pdbx_seq_one_letter_code
_entity_poly.pdbx_strand_id
1 'polypeptide(L)'
;MSTSPPRETSSTEAPRRTRMTTILMIVAAIAALLLVAVLVNIALKIEDWSRDLSTNTAATAPDHQDERQRPIASTLPPSDLAKVVAAAIEPMSHWKLEEEKLSEQGVELHLTRTTGLMRYVDDIHVTIQLTPTGSLLSARSASRIGKGDLGQNPRNLRELLAAVKQQLKQ
;
A
#
# COMPACT_ATOMS: atom_id res chain seq x y z
N MET A 1 87.87 -2.85 19.45
CA MET A 1 86.57 -3.54 19.71
C MET A 1 85.45 -2.51 19.58
N SER A 2 84.78 -2.52 18.43
CA SER A 2 83.71 -1.62 18.15
C SER A 2 82.38 -2.41 18.29
N THR A 3 81.57 -2.10 19.28
CA THR A 3 80.28 -2.73 19.47
C THR A 3 79.20 -1.83 18.86
N SER A 4 78.59 -2.26 17.74
CA SER A 4 77.43 -1.63 17.17
C SER A 4 76.17 -1.93 18.00
N PRO A 5 75.26 -0.95 18.22
CA PRO A 5 74.01 -1.16 18.96
C PRO A 5 72.99 -1.98 18.12
N PRO A 6 72.10 -2.71 18.77
CA PRO A 6 71.09 -3.50 18.04
C PRO A 6 70.04 -2.59 17.37
N ARG A 7 69.65 -2.97 16.17
CA ARG A 7 68.62 -2.32 15.35
C ARG A 7 67.26 -2.69 15.93
N GLU A 8 66.57 -1.74 16.52
CA GLU A 8 65.14 -1.90 16.89
C GLU A 8 64.28 -2.05 15.63
N THR A 9 63.69 -3.19 15.49
CA THR A 9 62.62 -3.39 14.50
C THR A 9 61.30 -2.87 15.05
N SER A 10 60.94 -1.67 14.67
CA SER A 10 59.59 -1.14 14.95
C SER A 10 58.58 -1.90 14.11
N SER A 11 57.86 -2.82 14.72
CA SER A 11 56.71 -3.47 14.12
C SER A 11 55.56 -2.50 13.96
N THR A 12 55.30 -2.03 12.73
CA THR A 12 54.17 -1.17 12.39
C THR A 12 52.89 -2.01 12.37
N GLU A 13 52.30 -2.25 13.53
CA GLU A 13 50.94 -2.83 13.65
C GLU A 13 49.87 -1.76 13.68
N ALA A 14 49.64 -1.06 12.60
CA ALA A 14 48.59 -0.04 12.56
C ALA A 14 47.63 0.01 11.36
N PRO A 15 47.39 -1.05 10.52
CA PRO A 15 46.38 -0.87 9.49
C PRO A 15 45.07 -1.66 9.70
N ARG A 16 45.00 -2.65 10.57
CA ARG A 16 43.79 -3.50 10.70
C ARG A 16 42.63 -2.80 11.42
N ARG A 17 42.88 -2.05 12.50
CA ARG A 17 41.85 -1.33 13.29
C ARG A 17 41.21 -0.21 12.48
N THR A 18 42.00 0.53 11.72
CA THR A 18 41.52 1.65 10.88
C THR A 18 40.61 1.15 9.73
N ARG A 19 40.94 0.02 9.10
CA ARG A 19 40.12 -0.56 8.04
C ARG A 19 38.77 -1.04 8.56
N MET A 20 38.73 -1.66 9.74
CA MET A 20 37.49 -2.16 10.33
C MET A 20 36.56 -1.01 10.77
N THR A 21 37.10 0.07 11.33
CA THR A 21 36.31 1.27 11.65
C THR A 21 35.79 1.98 10.41
N THR A 22 36.58 2.04 9.33
CA THR A 22 36.14 2.61 8.05
C THR A 22 35.01 1.78 7.43
N ILE A 23 35.11 0.46 7.43
CA ILE A 23 34.04 -0.43 6.95
C ILE A 23 32.77 -0.25 7.79
N LEU A 24 32.91 -0.18 9.12
CA LEU A 24 31.76 0.04 10.01
C LEU A 24 31.05 1.38 9.75
N MET A 25 31.84 2.45 9.52
CA MET A 25 31.27 3.75 9.15
C MET A 25 30.56 3.74 7.79
N ILE A 26 31.12 3.03 6.80
CA ILE A 26 30.48 2.90 5.49
C ILE A 26 29.14 2.12 5.62
N VAL A 27 29.14 1.01 6.35
CA VAL A 27 27.93 0.23 6.60
C VAL A 27 26.86 1.06 7.33
N ALA A 28 27.27 1.82 8.36
CA ALA A 28 26.37 2.71 9.09
C ALA A 28 25.81 3.84 8.18
N ALA A 29 26.63 4.41 7.31
CA ALA A 29 26.20 5.42 6.35
C ALA A 29 25.20 4.86 5.32
N ILE A 30 25.46 3.67 4.81
CA ILE A 30 24.53 2.97 3.89
C ILE A 30 23.21 2.67 4.61
N ALA A 31 23.25 2.16 5.84
CA ALA A 31 22.05 1.89 6.62
C ALA A 31 21.23 3.17 6.88
N ALA A 32 21.91 4.28 7.20
CA ALA A 32 21.25 5.58 7.38
C ALA A 32 20.61 6.08 6.09
N LEU A 33 21.29 5.96 4.95
CA LEU A 33 20.74 6.33 3.64
C LEU A 33 19.52 5.49 3.27
N LEU A 34 19.57 4.17 3.52
CA LEU A 34 18.43 3.28 3.29
C LEU A 34 17.24 3.66 4.19
N LEU A 35 17.49 3.96 5.46
CA LEU A 35 16.45 4.42 6.38
C LEU A 35 15.80 5.72 5.90
N VAL A 36 16.61 6.71 5.50
CA VAL A 36 16.12 7.97 4.94
C VAL A 36 15.29 7.71 3.68
N ALA A 37 15.74 6.85 2.78
CA ALA A 37 14.99 6.50 1.57
C ALA A 37 13.64 5.87 1.88
N VAL A 38 13.57 4.99 2.89
CA VAL A 38 12.32 4.39 3.38
C VAL A 38 11.39 5.46 3.95
N LEU A 39 11.90 6.34 4.82
CA LEU A 39 11.11 7.42 5.43
C LEU A 39 10.57 8.39 4.38
N VAL A 40 11.39 8.78 3.41
CA VAL A 40 10.96 9.62 2.28
C VAL A 40 9.89 8.90 1.46
N ASN A 41 10.05 7.62 1.16
CA ASN A 41 9.04 6.84 0.42
C ASN A 41 7.71 6.78 1.17
N ILE A 42 7.73 6.63 2.50
CA ILE A 42 6.52 6.68 3.34
C ILE A 42 5.91 8.09 3.29
N ALA A 43 6.72 9.13 3.48
CA ALA A 43 6.27 10.52 3.48
C ALA A 43 5.60 10.93 2.16
N LEU A 44 6.14 10.48 1.03
CA LEU A 44 5.57 10.72 -0.30
C LEU A 44 4.25 10.00 -0.57
N LYS A 45 3.90 8.98 0.22
CA LYS A 45 2.62 8.24 0.12
C LYS A 45 1.52 8.83 0.98
N ILE A 46 1.84 9.67 1.94
CA ILE A 46 0.90 10.33 2.83
C ILE A 46 0.39 11.59 2.12
N GLU A 47 -0.90 11.63 1.82
CA GLU A 47 -1.55 12.76 1.17
C GLU A 47 -2.12 13.75 2.20
N ASP A 48 -2.60 13.24 3.32
CA ASP A 48 -3.14 14.02 4.44
C ASP A 48 -2.62 13.45 5.76
N TRP A 49 -1.61 14.11 6.34
CA TRP A 49 -0.95 13.65 7.57
C TRP A 49 -1.91 13.51 8.74
N SER A 50 -2.88 14.43 8.89
CA SER A 50 -3.85 14.39 9.98
C SER A 50 -4.78 13.18 9.85
N ARG A 51 -5.36 13.00 8.68
CA ARG A 51 -6.25 11.88 8.36
C ARG A 51 -5.50 10.55 8.38
N ASP A 52 -4.41 10.44 7.64
CA ASP A 52 -3.74 9.18 7.34
C ASP A 52 -3.02 8.57 8.57
N LEU A 53 -2.70 9.40 9.58
CA LEU A 53 -2.18 8.94 10.87
C LEU A 53 -3.27 8.64 11.90
N SER A 54 -4.49 9.13 11.74
CA SER A 54 -5.57 9.02 12.72
C SER A 54 -6.77 8.19 12.26
N THR A 55 -6.85 7.89 10.96
CA THR A 55 -7.98 7.19 10.35
C THR A 55 -7.49 5.94 9.62
N ASN A 56 -8.16 4.83 9.84
CA ASN A 56 -7.87 3.56 9.17
C ASN A 56 -9.01 3.10 8.26
N THR A 57 -9.81 4.03 7.76
CA THR A 57 -10.93 3.77 6.86
C THR A 57 -11.03 4.82 5.77
N ALA A 58 -11.57 4.43 4.63
CA ALA A 58 -11.98 5.35 3.56
C ALA A 58 -13.27 4.83 2.91
N ALA A 59 -14.06 5.72 2.34
CA ALA A 59 -15.26 5.37 1.61
C ALA A 59 -15.44 6.27 0.37
N THR A 60 -16.09 5.73 -0.65
CA THR A 60 -16.52 6.55 -1.79
C THR A 60 -17.62 7.53 -1.36
N ALA A 61 -17.60 8.73 -1.93
CA ALA A 61 -18.67 9.72 -1.77
C ALA A 61 -18.91 10.43 -3.11
N PRO A 62 -20.17 10.77 -3.45
CA PRO A 62 -20.50 11.44 -4.71
C PRO A 62 -19.80 12.79 -4.88
N ASP A 63 -19.63 13.50 -3.78
CA ASP A 63 -18.99 14.83 -3.68
C ASP A 63 -17.52 14.76 -3.25
N HIS A 64 -16.89 13.56 -3.27
CA HIS A 64 -15.50 13.41 -2.86
C HIS A 64 -14.60 14.32 -3.72
N GLN A 65 -13.68 15.07 -3.07
CA GLN A 65 -12.75 16.00 -3.75
C GLN A 65 -11.88 15.28 -4.80
N ASP A 66 -11.38 14.11 -4.45
CA ASP A 66 -10.69 13.23 -5.40
C ASP A 66 -11.74 12.42 -6.21
N GLU A 67 -11.90 12.76 -7.49
CA GLU A 67 -12.85 12.10 -8.39
C GLU A 67 -12.59 10.59 -8.56
N ARG A 68 -11.37 10.15 -8.28
CA ARG A 68 -11.00 8.73 -8.30
C ARG A 68 -11.64 7.94 -7.15
N GLN A 69 -12.20 8.63 -6.16
CA GLN A 69 -12.89 8.04 -5.00
C GLN A 69 -14.41 8.30 -5.04
N ARG A 70 -14.95 8.71 -6.19
CA ARG A 70 -16.40 8.81 -6.40
C ARG A 70 -17.00 7.48 -6.82
N PRO A 71 -18.24 7.16 -6.42
CA PRO A 71 -18.97 5.99 -6.88
C PRO A 71 -19.02 5.88 -8.40
N ILE A 72 -19.17 4.65 -8.90
CA ILE A 72 -19.28 4.37 -10.33
C ILE A 72 -20.75 4.11 -10.68
N ALA A 73 -21.33 4.94 -11.52
CA ALA A 73 -22.61 4.65 -12.16
C ALA A 73 -22.37 3.80 -13.41
N SER A 74 -23.21 2.77 -13.62
CA SER A 74 -23.16 1.87 -14.77
C SER A 74 -24.56 1.57 -15.27
N THR A 75 -24.69 1.33 -16.56
CA THR A 75 -25.95 0.84 -17.18
C THR A 75 -26.15 -0.67 -16.99
N LEU A 76 -25.14 -1.38 -16.51
CA LEU A 76 -25.24 -2.81 -16.22
C LEU A 76 -26.13 -3.07 -15.01
N PRO A 77 -26.87 -4.19 -14.97
CA PRO A 77 -27.54 -4.64 -13.77
C PRO A 77 -26.51 -5.01 -12.68
N PRO A 78 -26.90 -5.01 -11.39
CA PRO A 78 -25.97 -5.24 -10.27
C PRO A 78 -25.16 -6.53 -10.37
N SER A 79 -25.79 -7.64 -10.80
CA SER A 79 -25.11 -8.93 -10.95
C SER A 79 -24.02 -8.92 -12.02
N ASP A 80 -24.24 -8.18 -13.12
CA ASP A 80 -23.23 -8.10 -14.18
C ASP A 80 -22.10 -7.13 -13.80
N LEU A 81 -22.40 -6.05 -13.10
CA LEU A 81 -21.38 -5.17 -12.55
C LEU A 81 -20.53 -5.89 -11.47
N ALA A 82 -21.13 -6.80 -10.69
CA ALA A 82 -20.39 -7.65 -9.74
C ALA A 82 -19.38 -8.55 -10.46
N LYS A 83 -19.75 -9.16 -11.59
CA LYS A 83 -18.82 -9.94 -12.43
C LYS A 83 -17.65 -9.07 -12.97
N VAL A 84 -17.95 -7.82 -13.36
CA VAL A 84 -16.93 -6.87 -13.79
C VAL A 84 -15.95 -6.57 -12.65
N VAL A 85 -16.44 -6.39 -11.40
CA VAL A 85 -15.58 -6.21 -10.23
C VAL A 85 -14.70 -7.43 -10.01
N ALA A 86 -15.26 -8.64 -10.04
CA ALA A 86 -14.51 -9.88 -9.88
C ALA A 86 -13.41 -10.03 -10.94
N ALA A 87 -13.75 -9.80 -12.23
CA ALA A 87 -12.78 -9.83 -13.31
C ALA A 87 -11.70 -8.74 -13.20
N ALA A 88 -12.05 -7.57 -12.67
CA ALA A 88 -11.11 -6.48 -12.49
C ALA A 88 -10.04 -6.77 -11.42
N ILE A 89 -10.40 -7.49 -10.35
CA ILE A 89 -9.47 -7.83 -9.26
C ILE A 89 -8.67 -9.11 -9.51
N GLU A 90 -9.12 -10.00 -10.40
CA GLU A 90 -8.47 -11.29 -10.70
C GLU A 90 -6.97 -11.16 -11.03
N PRO A 91 -6.52 -10.22 -11.89
CA PRO A 91 -5.10 -10.01 -12.18
C PRO A 91 -4.36 -9.25 -11.09
N MET A 92 -5.05 -8.71 -10.08
CA MET A 92 -4.45 -7.87 -9.05
C MET A 92 -3.85 -8.72 -7.93
N SER A 93 -2.51 -8.77 -7.87
CA SER A 93 -1.82 -9.47 -6.77
C SER A 93 -2.23 -8.89 -5.40
N HIS A 94 -2.42 -9.76 -4.42
CA HIS A 94 -2.83 -9.41 -3.06
C HIS A 94 -4.31 -9.04 -2.86
N TRP A 95 -5.13 -9.04 -3.91
CA TRP A 95 -6.58 -8.90 -3.83
C TRP A 95 -7.27 -10.26 -3.87
N LYS A 96 -8.40 -10.38 -3.16
CA LYS A 96 -9.21 -11.59 -3.13
C LYS A 96 -10.67 -11.25 -2.91
N LEU A 97 -11.56 -11.89 -3.67
CA LEU A 97 -13.00 -11.93 -3.39
C LEU A 97 -13.23 -13.02 -2.33
N GLU A 98 -13.75 -12.61 -1.17
CA GLU A 98 -14.05 -13.53 -0.06
C GLU A 98 -15.51 -13.96 -0.07
N GLU A 99 -16.42 -13.03 -0.33
CA GLU A 99 -17.85 -13.29 -0.29
C GLU A 99 -18.61 -12.44 -1.30
N GLU A 100 -19.69 -13.00 -1.85
CA GLU A 100 -20.67 -12.31 -2.67
C GLU A 100 -22.07 -12.62 -2.11
N LYS A 101 -22.86 -11.57 -1.86
CA LYS A 101 -24.25 -11.68 -1.39
C LYS A 101 -25.16 -10.96 -2.37
N LEU A 102 -26.14 -11.71 -2.91
CA LEU A 102 -27.19 -11.17 -3.76
C LEU A 102 -28.44 -10.85 -2.92
N SER A 103 -29.08 -9.74 -3.24
CA SER A 103 -30.36 -9.35 -2.68
C SER A 103 -31.25 -8.71 -3.75
N GLU A 104 -32.52 -8.49 -3.43
CA GLU A 104 -33.43 -7.76 -4.34
C GLU A 104 -32.98 -6.30 -4.59
N GLN A 105 -32.20 -5.72 -3.69
CA GLN A 105 -31.72 -4.34 -3.75
C GLN A 105 -30.38 -4.21 -4.48
N GLY A 106 -29.69 -5.33 -4.74
CA GLY A 106 -28.39 -5.35 -5.41
C GLY A 106 -27.46 -6.44 -4.95
N VAL A 107 -26.15 -6.18 -5.07
CA VAL A 107 -25.08 -7.12 -4.73
C VAL A 107 -24.11 -6.48 -3.74
N GLU A 108 -23.72 -7.24 -2.73
CA GLU A 108 -22.64 -6.88 -1.81
C GLU A 108 -21.46 -7.82 -2.04
N LEU A 109 -20.26 -7.24 -2.19
CA LEU A 109 -19.02 -8.01 -2.30
C LEU A 109 -18.12 -7.68 -1.10
N HIS A 110 -17.57 -8.70 -0.50
CA HIS A 110 -16.48 -8.57 0.46
C HIS A 110 -15.17 -8.98 -0.19
N LEU A 111 -14.27 -8.01 -0.33
CA LEU A 111 -12.93 -8.20 -0.87
C LEU A 111 -11.92 -8.02 0.25
N THR A 112 -10.78 -8.66 0.13
CA THR A 112 -9.62 -8.39 0.99
C THR A 112 -8.42 -7.97 0.15
N ARG A 113 -7.57 -7.12 0.74
CA ARG A 113 -6.27 -6.76 0.19
C ARG A 113 -5.19 -6.94 1.23
N THR A 114 -4.16 -7.71 0.90
CA THR A 114 -3.01 -7.93 1.78
C THR A 114 -1.87 -7.00 1.40
N THR A 115 -1.33 -6.22 2.36
CA THR A 115 -0.18 -5.35 2.13
C THR A 115 1.10 -6.18 1.92
N GLY A 116 1.99 -5.73 1.02
CA GLY A 116 3.15 -6.53 0.60
C GLY A 116 4.17 -6.81 1.71
N LEU A 117 4.59 -5.77 2.47
CA LEU A 117 5.68 -5.88 3.44
C LEU A 117 5.20 -6.45 4.79
N MET A 118 4.19 -5.82 5.39
CA MET A 118 3.72 -6.15 6.74
C MET A 118 2.61 -7.20 6.75
N ARG A 119 2.11 -7.57 5.57
CA ARG A 119 1.01 -8.54 5.37
C ARG A 119 -0.26 -8.20 6.17
N TYR A 120 -0.50 -6.91 6.43
CA TYR A 120 -1.75 -6.45 6.99
C TYR A 120 -2.88 -6.65 5.99
N VAL A 121 -4.05 -6.97 6.52
CA VAL A 121 -5.25 -7.20 5.70
C VAL A 121 -6.19 -6.02 5.87
N ASP A 122 -6.59 -5.46 4.73
CA ASP A 122 -7.66 -4.49 4.65
C ASP A 122 -8.91 -5.19 4.12
N ASP A 123 -10.06 -4.89 4.72
CA ASP A 123 -11.36 -5.33 4.25
C ASP A 123 -11.96 -4.25 3.35
N ILE A 124 -12.43 -4.65 2.17
CA ILE A 124 -13.08 -3.77 1.22
C ILE A 124 -14.49 -4.28 0.97
N HIS A 125 -15.49 -3.54 1.42
CA HIS A 125 -16.90 -3.80 1.16
C HIS A 125 -17.34 -2.98 -0.05
N VAL A 126 -17.84 -3.67 -1.07
CA VAL A 126 -18.40 -3.07 -2.28
C VAL A 126 -19.90 -3.30 -2.25
N THR A 127 -20.67 -2.23 -2.40
CA THR A 127 -22.12 -2.27 -2.50
C THR A 127 -22.53 -1.82 -3.89
N ILE A 128 -23.24 -2.65 -4.62
CA ILE A 128 -23.74 -2.39 -5.97
C ILE A 128 -25.26 -2.34 -5.88
N GLN A 129 -25.83 -1.14 -5.89
CA GLN A 129 -27.25 -0.90 -5.74
C GLN A 129 -27.93 -0.80 -7.12
N LEU A 130 -29.13 -1.38 -7.23
CA LEU A 130 -29.97 -1.20 -8.39
C LEU A 130 -30.45 0.26 -8.47
N THR A 131 -30.42 0.84 -9.66
CA THR A 131 -30.92 2.18 -9.97
C THR A 131 -31.89 2.12 -11.15
N PRO A 132 -32.72 3.14 -11.38
CA PRO A 132 -33.62 3.15 -12.54
C PRO A 132 -32.93 3.02 -13.89
N THR A 133 -31.65 3.37 -13.99
CA THR A 133 -30.87 3.36 -15.24
C THR A 133 -29.75 2.31 -15.27
N GLY A 134 -29.70 1.40 -14.30
CA GLY A 134 -28.65 0.38 -14.20
C GLY A 134 -28.25 0.14 -12.75
N SER A 135 -27.01 0.46 -12.38
CA SER A 135 -26.51 0.27 -11.01
C SER A 135 -25.51 1.34 -10.57
N LEU A 136 -25.36 1.49 -9.26
CA LEU A 136 -24.39 2.38 -8.61
C LEU A 136 -23.46 1.53 -7.71
N LEU A 137 -22.18 1.57 -8.00
CA LEU A 137 -21.14 0.93 -7.20
C LEU A 137 -20.56 1.93 -6.21
N SER A 138 -20.65 1.61 -4.93
CA SER A 138 -19.99 2.30 -3.81
C SER A 138 -19.02 1.34 -3.13
N ALA A 139 -17.97 1.85 -2.49
CA ALA A 139 -17.02 1.00 -1.77
C ALA A 139 -16.53 1.67 -0.49
N ARG A 140 -16.20 0.83 0.51
CA ARG A 140 -15.55 1.24 1.76
C ARG A 140 -14.39 0.30 2.04
N SER A 141 -13.23 0.86 2.36
CA SER A 141 -12.04 0.13 2.77
C SER A 141 -11.72 0.43 4.23
N ALA A 142 -11.30 -0.61 4.98
CA ALA A 142 -10.93 -0.50 6.39
C ALA A 142 -9.80 -1.46 6.73
N SER A 143 -8.78 -0.98 7.40
CA SER A 143 -7.70 -1.84 7.89
C SER A 143 -8.12 -2.56 9.17
N ARG A 144 -7.79 -3.85 9.28
CA ARG A 144 -8.09 -4.67 10.48
C ARG A 144 -7.28 -4.24 11.69
N ILE A 145 -6.12 -3.62 11.47
CA ILE A 145 -5.14 -3.30 12.52
C ILE A 145 -4.69 -1.84 12.37
N GLY A 146 -4.51 -1.17 13.52
CA GLY A 146 -3.96 0.17 13.58
C GLY A 146 -5.02 1.27 13.73
N LYS A 147 -4.58 2.46 14.18
CA LYS A 147 -5.41 3.68 14.26
C LYS A 147 -5.32 4.53 13.01
N GLY A 148 -4.18 4.48 12.32
CA GLY A 148 -3.92 5.13 11.04
C GLY A 148 -3.40 4.12 10.03
N ASP A 149 -3.62 4.37 8.74
CA ASP A 149 -3.29 3.46 7.65
C ASP A 149 -2.25 4.03 6.67
N LEU A 150 -1.67 5.21 6.99
CA LEU A 150 -0.75 5.93 6.12
C LEU A 150 -1.32 6.18 4.72
N GLY A 151 -2.63 6.41 4.61
CA GLY A 151 -3.37 6.61 3.35
C GLY A 151 -3.58 5.34 2.53
N GLN A 152 -3.46 4.15 3.14
CA GLN A 152 -3.63 2.88 2.41
C GLN A 152 -5.07 2.66 1.97
N ASN A 153 -6.06 2.93 2.81
CA ASN A 153 -7.46 2.74 2.45
C ASN A 153 -7.94 3.64 1.29
N PRO A 154 -7.60 4.94 1.22
CA PRO A 154 -7.85 5.75 0.02
C PRO A 154 -7.18 5.18 -1.24
N ARG A 155 -5.97 4.65 -1.14
CA ARG A 155 -5.29 4.00 -2.27
C ARG A 155 -6.00 2.73 -2.74
N ASN A 156 -6.47 1.90 -1.80
CA ASN A 156 -7.25 0.70 -2.11
C ASN A 156 -8.49 1.06 -2.95
N LEU A 157 -9.25 2.09 -2.53
CA LEU A 157 -10.42 2.52 -3.28
C LEU A 157 -10.06 3.01 -4.69
N ARG A 158 -9.03 3.84 -4.83
CA ARG A 158 -8.58 4.34 -6.14
C ARG A 158 -8.13 3.21 -7.06
N GLU A 159 -7.37 2.25 -6.52
CA GLU A 159 -6.88 1.08 -7.25
C GLU A 159 -8.06 0.22 -7.76
N LEU A 160 -9.00 -0.11 -6.87
CA LEU A 160 -10.20 -0.87 -7.22
C LEU A 160 -11.04 -0.15 -8.28
N LEU A 161 -11.41 1.12 -8.03
CA LEU A 161 -12.28 1.86 -8.93
C LEU A 161 -11.63 2.10 -10.30
N ALA A 162 -10.32 2.28 -10.36
CA ALA A 162 -9.59 2.39 -11.62
C ALA A 162 -9.63 1.08 -12.41
N ALA A 163 -9.42 -0.06 -11.76
CA ALA A 163 -9.49 -1.38 -12.38
C ALA A 163 -10.90 -1.68 -12.91
N VAL A 164 -11.94 -1.41 -12.12
CA VAL A 164 -13.35 -1.56 -12.56
C VAL A 164 -13.66 -0.65 -13.74
N LYS A 165 -13.25 0.63 -13.71
CA LYS A 165 -13.45 1.55 -14.84
C LYS A 165 -12.72 1.09 -16.10
N GLN A 166 -11.56 0.48 -15.97
CA GLN A 166 -10.81 -0.09 -17.10
C GLN A 166 -11.54 -1.30 -17.69
N GLN A 167 -12.04 -2.20 -16.84
CA GLN A 167 -12.77 -3.40 -17.26
C GLN A 167 -14.10 -3.04 -17.95
N LEU A 168 -14.79 -1.98 -17.52
CA LEU A 168 -16.03 -1.48 -18.15
C LEU A 168 -15.83 -0.91 -19.57
N LYS A 169 -14.59 -0.63 -20.00
CA LYS A 169 -14.27 -0.10 -21.33
C LYS A 169 -13.93 -1.19 -22.35
N GLN A 170 -13.82 -2.44 -21.91
CA GLN A 170 -13.51 -3.59 -22.76
C GLN A 170 -14.79 -4.20 -23.32
#